data_090df0bf5f86616d436d6ba3c565341a
#
_entry.id   090df0bf5f86616d436d6ba3c565341a
#
_cell.length_a   1.000
_cell.length_b   1.000
_cell.length_c   1.000
_cell.angle_alpha   90.00
_cell.angle_beta   90.00
_cell.angle_gamma   90.00
#
_symmetry.space_group_name_H-M   'P 1'
#
loop_
_entity.id
_entity.type
_entity.pdbx_description
1 polymer ?
#
loop_
_entity_poly.entity_id
_entity_poly.type
_entity_poly.pdbx_seq_one_letter_code
_entity_poly.pdbx_strand_id
1 'polypeptide(L)' 'MLPDKIKVSAEIKWNTISKSNQKKLLANVLCGKCTITTIVDYAIENSQNDIVLRGKCAKCGGTVARVIEFEG' A
#
# COMPACT_ATOMS: atom_id res chain seq x y z
N MET A 1 -0.69 -26.45 -6.52
CA MET A 1 -0.15 -26.26 -6.39
C MET A 1 0.63 -25.54 -5.81
N LEU A 2 1.24 -25.36 -5.64
CA LEU A 2 2.16 -24.78 -5.23
C LEU A 2 2.31 -23.41 -5.41
N PRO A 3 1.82 -22.70 -6.35
CA PRO A 3 1.98 -21.27 -6.52
C PRO A 3 1.58 -20.47 -5.33
N ASP A 4 0.55 -20.85 -4.66
CA ASP A 4 0.13 -20.11 -3.49
C ASP A 4 1.11 -20.23 -2.37
N LYS A 5 1.83 -21.29 -2.34
CA LYS A 5 2.80 -21.48 -1.28
C LYS A 5 3.99 -20.62 -1.45
N ILE A 6 4.36 -20.32 -2.67
CA ILE A 6 5.51 -19.50 -2.88
C ILE A 6 5.18 -18.05 -3.00
N LYS A 7 3.91 -17.71 -3.09
CA LYS A 7 3.52 -16.32 -3.09
C LYS A 7 3.55 -15.80 -1.68
N VAL A 8 4.26 -14.72 -1.48
CA VAL A 8 4.23 -14.04 -0.21
C VAL A 8 2.99 -13.17 -0.22
N SER A 9 2.18 -13.24 0.82
CA SER A 9 0.96 -12.45 0.88
C SER A 9 1.32 -10.97 0.97
N ALA A 10 0.39 -10.13 0.53
CA ALA A 10 0.60 -8.70 0.56
C ALA A 10 0.86 -8.21 1.99
N GLU A 11 0.18 -8.78 2.95
CA GLU A 11 0.35 -8.40 4.34
C GLU A 11 1.74 -8.71 4.84
N ILE A 12 2.27 -9.85 4.46
CA ILE A 12 3.62 -10.22 4.87
C ILE A 12 4.63 -9.27 4.24
N LYS A 13 4.46 -8.96 2.95
CA LYS A 13 5.33 -8.00 2.29
C LYS A 13 5.31 -6.65 2.99
N TRP A 14 4.11 -6.20 3.34
CA TRP A 14 3.94 -4.93 4.03
C TRP A 14 4.66 -4.96 5.37
N ASN A 15 4.56 -6.07 6.09
CA ASN A 15 5.16 -6.18 7.41
C ASN A 15 6.68 -6.29 7.38
N THR A 16 7.28 -6.55 6.22
CA THR A 16 8.74 -6.51 6.12
C THR A 16 9.27 -5.09 6.08
N ILE A 17 8.41 -4.12 5.87
CA ILE A 17 8.80 -2.71 5.85
C ILE A 17 8.81 -2.21 7.28
N SER A 18 9.85 -1.47 7.66
CA SER A 18 9.92 -0.92 9.01
C SER A 18 8.73 -0.01 9.26
N LYS A 19 8.31 0.11 10.50
CA LYS A 19 7.15 0.93 10.83
C LYS A 19 7.38 2.38 10.49
N SER A 20 8.61 2.84 10.63
CA SER A 20 8.97 4.18 10.26
C SER A 20 8.74 4.43 8.77
N ASN A 21 9.15 3.48 7.94
CA ASN A 21 8.94 3.58 6.50
C ASN A 21 7.48 3.41 6.12
N GLN A 22 6.77 2.54 6.82
CA GLN A 22 5.33 2.40 6.59
C GLN A 22 4.61 3.72 6.80
N LYS A 23 4.96 4.43 7.87
CA LYS A 23 4.37 5.73 8.15
C LYS A 23 4.61 6.71 7.01
N LYS A 24 5.83 6.73 6.50
CA LYS A 24 6.18 7.63 5.41
C LYS A 24 5.38 7.29 4.14
N LEU A 25 5.26 6.01 3.85
CA LEU A 25 4.52 5.58 2.68
C LEU A 25 3.05 5.92 2.79
N LEU A 26 2.48 5.74 3.97
CA LEU A 26 1.07 6.05 4.19
C LEU A 26 0.81 7.56 4.10
N ALA A 27 1.79 8.38 4.45
CA ALA A 27 1.62 9.82 4.45
C ALA A 27 1.98 10.49 3.13
N ASN A 28 2.38 9.72 2.13
CA ASN A 28 2.78 10.25 0.83
C ASN A 28 1.99 9.62 -0.28
N VAL A 29 0.69 9.77 -0.22
CA VAL A 29 -0.21 9.19 -1.22
C VAL A 29 -0.79 10.33 -2.04
N LEU A 30 -0.85 10.12 -3.36
CA LEU A 30 -1.41 11.14 -4.24
C LEU A 30 -2.92 11.10 -4.21
N CYS A 31 -3.51 12.27 -4.05
CA CYS A 31 -4.95 12.45 -4.12
C CYS A 31 -5.24 13.48 -5.18
N GLY A 32 -6.19 13.19 -6.08
CA GLY A 32 -6.52 14.11 -7.15
C GLY A 32 -6.98 15.47 -6.67
N LYS A 33 -7.52 15.57 -5.46
CA LYS A 33 -7.99 16.84 -4.91
C LYS A 33 -7.01 17.46 -3.94
N CYS A 34 -6.37 16.63 -3.12
CA CYS A 34 -5.53 17.15 -2.04
C CYS A 34 -4.05 17.14 -2.36
N THR A 35 -3.68 16.62 -3.50
CA THR A 35 -2.32 16.45 -3.99
C THR A 35 -1.59 15.37 -3.21
N ILE A 36 -1.15 15.65 -2.00
CA ILE A 36 -0.49 14.66 -1.13
C ILE A 36 -1.33 14.50 0.12
N THR A 37 -1.61 13.27 0.47
CA THR A 37 -2.43 12.97 1.62
C THR A 37 -1.95 11.71 2.31
N THR A 38 -2.58 11.41 3.45
CA THR A 38 -2.38 10.15 4.15
C THR A 38 -3.53 9.23 3.77
N ILE A 39 -3.22 7.98 3.46
CA ILE A 39 -4.24 7.00 3.15
C ILE A 39 -4.75 6.39 4.46
N VAL A 40 -6.05 6.25 4.59
CA VAL A 40 -6.68 5.63 5.75
C VAL A 40 -7.67 4.57 5.29
N ASP A 41 -8.08 3.70 6.19
CA ASP A 41 -9.02 2.61 5.90
C ASP A 41 -8.56 1.83 4.66
N TYR A 42 -7.29 1.53 4.62
CA TYR A 42 -6.71 0.91 3.43
C TYR A 42 -6.69 -0.60 3.53
N ALA A 43 -6.71 -1.23 2.36
CA ALA A 43 -6.49 -2.66 2.22
C ALA A 43 -5.20 -2.85 1.44
N ILE A 44 -4.56 -3.98 1.65
CA ILE A 44 -3.31 -4.29 0.99
C ILE A 44 -3.56 -5.41 0.00
N GLU A 45 -3.23 -5.18 -1.27
CA GLU A 45 -3.45 -6.14 -2.33
C GLU A 45 -2.13 -6.54 -2.97
N ASN A 46 -2.04 -7.78 -3.39
CA ASN A 46 -0.87 -8.26 -4.11
C ASN A 46 -0.94 -7.83 -5.58
N SER A 47 0.21 -7.50 -6.13
CA SER A 47 0.33 -7.18 -7.54
C SER A 47 1.69 -7.68 -8.01
N GLN A 48 1.73 -8.93 -8.45
CA GLN A 48 2.99 -9.56 -8.86
C GLN A 48 4.03 -9.44 -7.75
N ASN A 49 5.10 -8.70 -7.98
CA ASN A 49 6.14 -8.52 -6.98
C ASN A 49 5.89 -7.36 -6.05
N ASP A 50 4.83 -6.61 -6.30
CA ASP A 50 4.55 -5.38 -5.59
C ASP A 50 3.32 -5.53 -4.73
N ILE A 51 3.00 -4.51 -3.97
CA ILE A 51 1.72 -4.45 -3.29
C ILE A 51 1.06 -3.12 -3.62
N VAL A 52 -0.26 -3.11 -3.53
CA VAL A 52 -1.04 -1.90 -3.74
C VAL A 52 -1.80 -1.61 -2.45
N LEU A 53 -1.65 -0.41 -1.95
CA LEU A 53 -2.47 0.07 -0.84
C LEU A 53 -3.65 0.81 -1.44
N ARG A 54 -4.84 0.39 -1.09
CA ARG A 54 -6.06 0.99 -1.63
C ARG A 54 -6.95 1.39 -0.48
N GLY A 55 -7.29 2.64 -0.40
CA GLY A 55 -8.10 3.13 0.70
C GLY A 55 -8.64 4.51 0.43
N LYS A 56 -8.70 5.32 1.46
CA LYS A 56 -9.32 6.64 1.37
C LYS A 56 -8.37 7.74 1.77
N CYS A 57 -8.59 8.90 1.18
CA CYS A 57 -7.85 10.09 1.53
C CYS A 57 -8.29 10.57 2.91
N ALA A 58 -7.35 10.82 3.79
CA ALA A 58 -7.66 11.27 5.14
C ALA A 58 -8.29 12.66 5.16
N LYS A 59 -8.08 13.43 4.10
CA LYS A 59 -8.58 14.81 4.06
C LYS A 59 -9.94 14.93 3.39
N CYS A 60 -10.12 14.30 2.23
CA CYS A 60 -11.36 14.48 1.48
C CYS A 60 -12.22 13.22 1.42
N GLY A 61 -11.71 12.09 1.89
CA GLY A 61 -12.48 10.85 1.88
C GLY A 61 -12.58 10.16 0.54
N GLY A 62 -11.93 10.69 -0.48
CA GLY A 62 -11.96 10.07 -1.81
C GLY A 62 -11.09 8.82 -1.86
N THR A 63 -11.35 7.97 -2.85
CA THR A 63 -10.56 6.76 -3.01
C THR A 63 -9.17 7.08 -3.53
N VAL A 64 -8.16 6.54 -2.88
CA VAL A 64 -6.77 6.70 -3.30
C VAL A 64 -6.09 5.34 -3.27
N ALA A 65 -5.00 5.25 -4.01
CA ALA A 65 -4.22 4.01 -4.06
C ALA A 65 -2.75 4.35 -4.23
N ARG A 66 -1.91 3.46 -3.74
CA ARG A 66 -0.48 3.63 -3.88
C ARG A 66 0.16 2.28 -4.16
N VAL A 67 1.00 2.24 -5.17
CA VAL A 67 1.77 1.03 -5.50
C VAL A 67 3.10 1.12 -4.76
N ILE A 68 3.46 0.05 -4.09
CA ILE A 68 4.75 -0.05 -3.41
C ILE A 68 5.54 -1.14 -4.09
N GLU A 69 6.66 -0.77 -4.69
CA GLU A 69 7.49 -1.69 -5.43
C GLU A 69 8.48 -2.36 -4.52
N PHE A 70 8.62 -3.67 -4.70
CA PHE A 70 9.61 -4.44 -3.96
C PHE A 70 10.62 -4.98 -4.95
N GLU A 71 11.87 -4.93 -4.58
CA GLU A 71 12.87 -5.53 -5.40
C GLU A 71 12.94 -7.00 -5.11
N GLY A 72 12.94 -7.74 -6.10
CA GLY A 72 13.12 -9.09 -6.08
C GLY A 72 12.82 -10.18 -5.47
#